data_0712cf6082def6c8132c70948caca773
#
_entry.id   0712cf6082def6c8132c70948caca773
#
_cell.length_a   1.000
_cell.length_b   1.000
_cell.length_c   1.000
_cell.angle_alpha   90.00
_cell.angle_beta   90.00
_cell.angle_gamma   90.00
#
_symmetry.space_group_name_H-M   'P 1'
#
loop_
_entity.id
_entity.type
_entity.pdbx_description
1 polymer ?
#
loop_
_entity_poly.entity_id
_entity_poly.type
_entity_poly.pdbx_seq_one_letter_code
_entity_poly.pdbx_strand_id
1 'polypeptide(L)'
;MVKIVIPFILYFFCFSALKKIIPFLHKNSLLDHPSSRSNHKQSTPKGGGIILIPAIIISISLYFFIENTINTKWIVFLLSIFFLFLLSLVDDIKSLPAILRLTLHSLCVIVSVYYMRDDIISFINNTDIIIKLNLSDSLL
;
A
#
# COMPACT_ATOMS: atom_id res chain seq x y z
N MET A 1 -22.13 0.24 11.59
CA MET A 1 -21.34 -0.38 12.66
C MET A 1 -20.20 -1.25 12.11
N VAL A 2 -20.41 -2.14 11.14
CA VAL A 2 -19.37 -3.02 10.57
C VAL A 2 -18.15 -2.24 10.04
N LYS A 3 -18.35 -1.10 9.38
CA LYS A 3 -17.28 -0.23 8.82
C LYS A 3 -16.29 0.28 9.87
N ILE A 4 -16.70 0.42 11.11
CA ILE A 4 -15.83 0.88 12.22
C ILE A 4 -15.13 -0.31 12.88
N VAL A 5 -15.81 -1.45 12.95
CA VAL A 5 -15.30 -2.66 13.64
C VAL A 5 -14.14 -3.30 12.87
N ILE A 6 -14.20 -3.32 11.53
CA ILE A 6 -13.16 -3.93 10.68
C ILE A 6 -11.77 -3.33 10.95
N PRO A 7 -11.56 -1.99 10.95
CA PRO A 7 -10.24 -1.41 11.23
C PRO A 7 -9.70 -1.76 12.62
N PHE A 8 -10.57 -1.85 13.64
CA PHE A 8 -10.14 -2.23 14.99
C PHE A 8 -9.67 -3.69 15.06
N ILE A 9 -10.44 -4.61 14.48
CA ILE A 9 -10.04 -6.04 14.42
C ILE A 9 -8.70 -6.18 13.71
N LEU A 10 -8.53 -5.49 12.58
CA LEU A 10 -7.28 -5.50 11.84
C LEU A 10 -6.11 -4.94 12.63
N TYR A 11 -6.30 -3.83 13.32
CA TYR A 11 -5.26 -3.25 14.16
C TYR A 11 -4.75 -4.26 15.18
N PHE A 12 -5.65 -4.90 15.94
CA PHE A 12 -5.27 -5.92 16.93
C PHE A 12 -4.65 -7.16 16.29
N PHE A 13 -5.15 -7.59 15.13
CA PHE A 13 -4.58 -8.69 14.38
C PHE A 13 -3.15 -8.38 13.93
N CYS A 14 -2.95 -7.25 13.25
CA CYS A 14 -1.63 -6.82 12.76
C CYS A 14 -0.65 -6.63 13.93
N PHE A 15 -1.07 -6.01 15.03
CA PHE A 15 -0.25 -5.80 16.21
C PHE A 15 0.22 -7.13 16.81
N SER A 16 -0.70 -8.10 16.97
CA SER A 16 -0.38 -9.42 17.50
C SER A 16 0.52 -10.23 16.56
N ALA A 17 0.23 -10.16 15.26
CA ALA A 17 1.00 -10.86 14.25
C ALA A 17 2.43 -10.28 14.10
N LEU A 18 2.58 -8.96 14.14
CA LEU A 18 3.89 -8.29 14.10
C LEU A 18 4.75 -8.68 15.30
N LYS A 19 4.17 -8.73 16.51
CA LYS A 19 4.90 -9.19 17.70
C LYS A 19 5.46 -10.62 17.55
N LYS A 20 4.74 -11.49 16.84
CA LYS A 20 5.17 -12.87 16.61
C LYS A 20 6.20 -13.00 15.48
N ILE A 21 6.09 -12.18 14.44
CA ILE A 21 6.96 -12.30 13.27
C ILE A 21 8.32 -11.61 13.47
N ILE A 22 8.39 -10.55 14.28
CA ILE A 22 9.65 -9.84 14.56
C ILE A 22 10.78 -10.77 15.02
N PRO A 23 10.59 -11.64 16.04
CA PRO A 23 11.64 -12.57 16.46
C PRO A 23 11.98 -13.60 15.37
N PHE A 24 11.04 -14.00 14.54
CA PHE A 24 11.27 -14.88 13.40
C PHE A 24 12.14 -14.20 12.32
N LEU A 25 11.88 -12.92 12.02
CA LEU A 25 12.68 -12.13 11.08
C LEU A 25 14.11 -11.95 11.57
N HIS A 26 14.30 -11.71 12.87
CA HIS A 26 15.62 -11.67 13.49
C HIS A 26 16.37 -12.99 13.35
N LYS A 27 15.72 -14.12 13.60
CA LYS A 27 16.32 -15.45 13.50
C LYS A 27 16.75 -15.79 12.06
N ASN A 28 16.04 -15.32 11.05
CA ASN A 28 16.33 -15.59 9.64
C ASN A 28 17.21 -14.54 8.97
N SER A 29 17.86 -13.67 9.74
CA SER A 29 18.77 -12.62 9.25
C SER A 29 18.14 -11.66 8.23
N LEU A 30 16.80 -11.51 8.25
CA LEU A 30 16.07 -10.51 7.45
C LEU A 30 16.15 -9.15 8.15
N LEU A 31 17.38 -8.66 8.27
CA LEU A 31 17.71 -7.41 8.96
C LEU A 31 18.24 -6.37 7.98
N ASP A 32 17.88 -5.13 8.23
CA ASP A 32 18.55 -3.98 7.62
C ASP A 32 19.72 -3.56 8.50
N HIS A 33 20.92 -3.72 7.97
CA HIS A 33 22.13 -3.33 8.69
C HIS A 33 22.41 -1.83 8.47
N PRO A 34 22.84 -1.12 9.55
CA PRO A 34 23.19 0.28 9.41
C PRO A 34 24.31 0.47 8.37
N SER A 35 24.09 1.39 7.44
CA SER A 35 25.09 1.85 6.47
C SER A 35 25.53 3.27 6.82
N SER A 36 26.57 3.78 6.17
CA SER A 36 27.03 5.18 6.36
C SER A 36 25.98 6.23 6.05
N ARG A 37 24.89 5.86 5.35
CA ARG A 37 23.76 6.75 4.99
C ARG A 37 22.52 6.53 5.85
N SER A 38 22.50 5.56 6.76
CA SER A 38 21.33 5.24 7.57
C SER A 38 21.31 6.04 8.86
N ASN A 39 20.12 6.48 9.27
CA ASN A 39 19.92 7.19 10.54
C ASN A 39 19.86 6.25 11.76
N HIS A 40 19.70 4.95 11.57
CA HIS A 40 19.63 3.98 12.67
C HIS A 40 20.99 3.38 12.96
N LYS A 41 21.29 3.18 14.24
CA LYS A 41 22.55 2.63 14.73
C LYS A 41 22.49 1.12 15.00
N GLN A 42 21.28 0.55 15.03
CA GLN A 42 21.03 -0.87 15.29
C GLN A 42 20.36 -1.51 14.09
N SER A 43 20.61 -2.81 13.89
CA SER A 43 19.95 -3.57 12.83
C SER A 43 18.44 -3.65 13.09
N THR A 44 17.62 -3.32 12.10
CA THR A 44 16.17 -3.33 12.18
C THR A 44 15.58 -4.43 11.30
N PRO A 45 14.53 -5.15 11.75
CA PRO A 45 13.92 -6.20 10.93
C PRO A 45 13.26 -5.62 9.68
N LYS A 46 13.59 -6.21 8.52
CA LYS A 46 12.87 -5.97 7.24
C LYS A 46 11.62 -6.83 7.19
N GLY A 47 10.64 -6.43 6.37
CA GLY A 47 9.49 -7.28 6.07
C GLY A 47 8.26 -7.04 6.93
N GLY A 48 8.12 -5.92 7.62
CA GLY A 48 6.86 -5.55 8.30
C GLY A 48 5.64 -5.54 7.35
N GLY A 49 5.88 -5.27 6.07
CA GLY A 49 4.89 -5.33 5.00
C GLY A 49 4.27 -6.71 4.78
N ILE A 50 4.96 -7.80 5.18
CA ILE A 50 4.46 -9.18 5.03
C ILE A 50 3.11 -9.39 5.74
N ILE A 51 2.87 -8.69 6.84
CA ILE A 51 1.59 -8.77 7.57
C ILE A 51 0.66 -7.63 7.17
N LEU A 52 1.17 -6.41 7.08
CA LEU A 52 0.35 -5.23 6.86
C LEU A 52 -0.35 -5.24 5.51
N ILE A 53 0.36 -5.54 4.43
CA ILE A 53 -0.22 -5.44 3.09
C ILE A 53 -1.28 -6.51 2.83
N PRO A 54 -1.08 -7.82 3.14
CA PRO A 54 -2.16 -8.80 3.05
C PRO A 54 -3.37 -8.46 3.92
N ALA A 55 -3.15 -7.94 5.14
CA ALA A 55 -4.24 -7.52 6.01
C ALA A 55 -5.07 -6.37 5.38
N ILE A 56 -4.43 -5.39 4.76
CA ILE A 56 -5.10 -4.30 4.03
C ILE A 56 -5.87 -4.85 2.83
N ILE A 57 -5.27 -5.72 2.02
CA ILE A 57 -5.92 -6.33 0.85
C ILE A 57 -7.18 -7.10 1.28
N ILE A 58 -7.07 -7.94 2.32
CA ILE A 58 -8.21 -8.70 2.85
C ILE A 58 -9.31 -7.77 3.33
N SER A 59 -8.97 -6.68 4.02
CA SER A 59 -9.96 -5.73 4.53
C SER A 59 -10.71 -5.01 3.44
N ILE A 60 -10.00 -4.52 2.45
CA ILE A 60 -10.59 -3.83 1.31
C ILE A 60 -11.49 -4.80 0.54
N SER A 61 -11.02 -6.05 0.35
CA SER A 61 -11.79 -7.09 -0.32
C SER A 61 -13.08 -7.43 0.44
N LEU A 62 -13.00 -7.58 1.76
CA LEU A 62 -14.18 -7.81 2.61
C LEU A 62 -15.15 -6.63 2.59
N TYR A 63 -14.64 -5.40 2.62
CA TYR A 63 -15.47 -4.21 2.52
C TYR A 63 -16.28 -4.20 1.23
N PHE A 64 -15.65 -4.39 0.07
CA PHE A 64 -16.34 -4.42 -1.22
C PHE A 64 -17.27 -5.62 -1.36
N PHE A 65 -16.94 -6.76 -0.77
CA PHE A 65 -17.82 -7.93 -0.73
C PHE A 65 -19.11 -7.65 0.06
N ILE A 66 -18.99 -7.04 1.26
CA ILE A 66 -20.14 -6.71 2.11
C ILE A 66 -21.04 -5.64 1.47
N GLU A 67 -20.44 -4.65 0.79
CA GLU A 67 -21.19 -3.57 0.15
C GLU A 67 -21.74 -3.98 -1.24
N ASN A 68 -21.45 -5.18 -1.73
CA ASN A 68 -21.83 -5.67 -3.05
C ASN A 68 -21.38 -4.75 -4.21
N THR A 69 -20.24 -4.09 -4.02
CA THR A 69 -19.70 -3.08 -4.95
C THR A 69 -18.47 -3.56 -5.72
N ILE A 70 -18.24 -4.89 -5.76
CA ILE A 70 -17.12 -5.47 -6.49
C ILE A 70 -17.32 -5.22 -8.00
N ASN A 71 -16.35 -4.56 -8.59
CA ASN A 71 -16.30 -4.36 -10.05
C ASN A 71 -14.86 -4.61 -10.56
N THR A 72 -14.70 -4.67 -11.87
CA THR A 72 -13.41 -4.94 -12.53
C THR A 72 -12.33 -3.93 -12.13
N LYS A 73 -12.67 -2.66 -11.93
CA LYS A 73 -11.71 -1.61 -11.53
C LYS A 73 -11.06 -1.93 -10.19
N TRP A 74 -11.88 -2.32 -9.20
CA TRP A 74 -11.39 -2.69 -7.86
C TRP A 74 -10.56 -3.96 -7.86
N ILE A 75 -10.93 -4.93 -8.69
CA ILE A 75 -10.14 -6.16 -8.86
C ILE A 75 -8.75 -5.82 -9.42
N VAL A 76 -8.68 -5.01 -10.47
CA VAL A 76 -7.39 -4.58 -11.05
C VAL A 76 -6.55 -3.80 -10.03
N PHE A 77 -7.16 -2.92 -9.26
CA PHE A 77 -6.49 -2.16 -8.20
C PHE A 77 -5.90 -3.08 -7.11
N LEU A 78 -6.69 -4.04 -6.61
CA LEU A 78 -6.24 -5.01 -5.61
C LEU A 78 -5.13 -5.92 -6.15
N LEU A 79 -5.24 -6.36 -7.41
CA LEU A 79 -4.19 -7.13 -8.07
C LEU A 79 -2.88 -6.33 -8.22
N SER A 80 -2.98 -5.04 -8.52
CA SER A 80 -1.80 -4.17 -8.60
C SER A 80 -1.12 -4.02 -7.24
N ILE A 81 -1.87 -3.82 -6.16
CA ILE A 81 -1.33 -3.78 -4.79
C ILE A 81 -0.68 -5.13 -4.43
N PHE A 82 -1.33 -6.24 -4.76
CA PHE A 82 -0.78 -7.57 -4.51
C PHE A 82 0.52 -7.80 -5.27
N PHE A 83 0.60 -7.36 -6.53
CA PHE A 83 1.80 -7.47 -7.34
C PHE A 83 2.94 -6.61 -6.79
N LEU A 84 2.65 -5.37 -6.36
CA LEU A 84 3.62 -4.50 -5.68
C LEU A 84 4.13 -5.12 -4.38
N PHE A 85 3.25 -5.79 -3.64
CA PHE A 85 3.62 -6.52 -2.44
C PHE A 85 4.61 -7.65 -2.74
N LEU A 86 4.32 -8.49 -3.75
CA LEU A 86 5.23 -9.55 -4.16
C LEU A 86 6.59 -9.00 -4.62
N LEU A 87 6.59 -7.91 -5.37
CA LEU A 87 7.81 -7.24 -5.81
C LEU A 87 8.65 -6.76 -4.63
N SER A 88 8.01 -6.14 -3.62
CA SER A 88 8.66 -5.71 -2.39
C SER A 88 9.27 -6.87 -1.62
N LEU A 89 8.57 -8.00 -1.52
CA LEU A 89 9.10 -9.20 -0.88
C LEU A 89 10.33 -9.75 -1.61
N VAL A 90 10.30 -9.77 -2.93
CA VAL A 90 11.46 -10.20 -3.73
C VAL A 90 12.63 -9.25 -3.54
N ASP A 91 12.39 -7.94 -3.49
CA ASP A 91 13.42 -6.93 -3.25
C ASP A 91 14.06 -7.07 -1.86
N ASP A 92 13.25 -7.35 -0.83
CA ASP A 92 13.75 -7.59 0.52
C ASP A 92 14.67 -8.83 0.62
N ILE A 93 14.42 -9.85 -0.22
CA ILE A 93 15.21 -11.10 -0.22
C ILE A 93 16.42 -11.00 -1.15
N LYS A 94 16.29 -10.41 -2.34
CA LYS A 94 17.29 -10.46 -3.42
C LYS A 94 17.87 -9.11 -3.84
N SER A 95 17.49 -8.01 -3.19
CA SER A 95 17.91 -6.64 -3.53
C SER A 95 17.93 -6.38 -5.05
N LEU A 96 16.77 -6.07 -5.61
CA LEU A 96 16.59 -5.82 -7.04
C LEU A 96 17.32 -4.54 -7.50
N PRO A 97 17.79 -4.49 -8.75
CA PRO A 97 18.32 -3.26 -9.32
C PRO A 97 17.29 -2.12 -9.26
N ALA A 98 17.75 -0.91 -8.90
CA ALA A 98 16.87 0.24 -8.71
C ALA A 98 16.01 0.56 -9.95
N ILE A 99 16.55 0.41 -11.14
CA ILE A 99 15.84 0.65 -12.42
C ILE A 99 14.68 -0.35 -12.56
N LEU A 100 14.93 -1.64 -12.34
CA LEU A 100 13.90 -2.68 -12.46
C LEU A 100 12.76 -2.44 -11.45
N ARG A 101 13.12 -2.13 -10.21
CA ARG A 101 12.15 -1.79 -9.16
C ARG A 101 11.29 -0.58 -9.56
N LEU A 102 11.92 0.50 -10.01
CA LEU A 102 11.22 1.71 -10.43
C LEU A 102 10.28 1.45 -11.61
N THR A 103 10.73 0.75 -12.63
CA THR A 103 9.91 0.47 -13.83
C THR A 103 8.69 -0.39 -13.49
N LEU A 104 8.85 -1.44 -12.69
CA LEU A 104 7.75 -2.32 -12.30
C LEU A 104 6.72 -1.61 -11.39
N HIS A 105 7.18 -0.78 -10.44
CA HIS A 105 6.28 0.05 -9.63
C HIS A 105 5.51 1.04 -10.49
N SER A 106 6.19 1.74 -11.40
CA SER A 106 5.55 2.70 -12.31
C SER A 106 4.49 2.04 -13.20
N LEU A 107 4.77 0.84 -13.73
CA LEU A 107 3.80 0.07 -14.51
C LEU A 107 2.55 -0.27 -13.71
N CYS A 108 2.68 -0.77 -12.50
CA CYS A 108 1.54 -1.08 -11.64
C CYS A 108 0.68 0.16 -11.35
N VAL A 109 1.33 1.30 -11.08
CA VAL A 109 0.62 2.56 -10.84
C VAL A 109 -0.12 3.02 -12.09
N ILE A 110 0.54 3.01 -13.26
CA ILE A 110 -0.07 3.42 -14.54
C ILE A 110 -1.32 2.57 -14.85
N VAL A 111 -1.22 1.24 -14.70
CA VAL A 111 -2.36 0.33 -14.90
C VAL A 111 -3.50 0.67 -13.93
N SER A 112 -3.21 0.84 -12.65
CA SER A 112 -4.22 1.19 -11.64
C SER A 112 -4.92 2.51 -11.96
N VAL A 113 -4.15 3.55 -12.27
CA VAL A 113 -4.69 4.88 -12.60
C VAL A 113 -5.52 4.83 -13.88
N TYR A 114 -5.09 4.10 -14.89
CA TYR A 114 -5.85 3.94 -16.13
C TYR A 114 -7.24 3.35 -15.89
N TYR A 115 -7.35 2.28 -15.11
CA TYR A 115 -8.63 1.65 -14.79
C TYR A 115 -9.50 2.46 -13.84
N MET A 116 -8.91 3.26 -12.95
CA MET A 116 -9.63 4.10 -11.98
C MET A 116 -9.84 5.54 -12.44
N ARG A 117 -9.45 5.89 -13.66
CA ARG A 117 -9.46 7.27 -14.18
C ARG A 117 -10.79 7.98 -13.95
N ASP A 118 -11.90 7.34 -14.28
CA ASP A 118 -13.22 7.97 -14.20
C ASP A 118 -13.64 8.25 -12.75
N ASP A 119 -13.27 7.33 -11.83
CA ASP A 119 -13.56 7.49 -10.39
C ASP A 119 -12.68 8.60 -9.79
N ILE A 120 -11.42 8.72 -10.23
CA ILE A 120 -10.51 9.79 -9.82
C ILE A 120 -11.02 11.15 -10.31
N ILE A 121 -11.44 11.24 -11.58
CA ILE A 121 -11.98 12.48 -12.15
C ILE A 121 -13.28 12.88 -11.42
N SER A 122 -14.19 11.94 -11.16
CA SER A 122 -15.41 12.19 -10.41
C SER A 122 -15.14 12.67 -8.98
N PHE A 123 -14.15 12.08 -8.32
CA PHE A 123 -13.73 12.51 -6.99
C PHE A 123 -13.17 13.94 -6.99
N ILE A 124 -12.32 14.30 -7.95
CA ILE A 124 -11.76 15.64 -8.09
C ILE A 124 -12.86 16.66 -8.35
N ASN A 125 -13.83 16.35 -9.23
CA ASN A 125 -14.94 17.24 -9.56
C ASN A 125 -15.88 17.44 -8.37
N ASN A 126 -16.11 16.42 -7.54
CA ASN A 126 -17.00 16.51 -6.39
C ASN A 126 -16.39 17.18 -5.15
N THR A 127 -15.07 17.31 -5.08
CA THR A 127 -14.39 17.84 -3.87
C THR A 127 -14.19 19.36 -3.87
N ASP A 128 -14.77 20.11 -4.80
CA ASP A 128 -14.59 21.58 -4.94
C ASP A 128 -13.11 22.05 -4.96
N ILE A 129 -12.18 21.11 -5.11
CA ILE A 129 -10.74 21.42 -5.19
C ILE A 129 -10.47 22.36 -6.39
N ILE A 130 -11.23 22.19 -7.47
CA ILE A 130 -11.13 23.04 -8.68
C ILE A 130 -11.50 24.48 -8.37
N ILE A 131 -12.49 24.72 -7.51
CA ILE A 131 -12.92 26.07 -7.13
C ILE A 131 -11.83 26.80 -6.31
N LYS A 132 -11.10 26.06 -5.47
CA LYS A 132 -9.99 26.64 -4.68
C LYS A 132 -8.71 26.85 -5.48
N LEU A 133 -8.51 26.13 -6.58
CA LEU A 133 -7.37 26.34 -7.48
C LEU A 133 -7.62 27.44 -8.52
N ASN A 134 -8.85 27.86 -8.72
CA ASN A 134 -9.21 29.02 -9.56
C ASN A 134 -8.92 30.36 -8.86
N LEU A 135 -7.77 30.43 -8.22
CA LEU A 135 -7.23 31.68 -7.63
C LEU A 135 -6.72 32.68 -8.69
N SER A 136 -6.88 32.34 -9.99
CA SER A 136 -6.38 33.20 -11.07
C SER A 136 -7.30 34.36 -11.42
N ASP A 137 -8.58 34.35 -11.06
CA ASP A 137 -9.53 35.40 -11.48
C ASP A 137 -9.68 36.53 -10.46
N SER A 138 -8.93 36.50 -9.35
CA SER A 138 -8.97 37.59 -8.34
C SER A 138 -7.70 38.45 -8.32
N LEU A 139 -6.80 38.31 -9.30
CA LEU A 139 -5.55 39.06 -9.41
C LEU A 139 -5.37 39.73 -10.79
N LEU A 140 -6.47 40.07 -11.48
CA LEU A 140 -6.47 40.99 -12.62
C LEU A 140 -7.30 42.24 -12.33
#